data_7b9bcfb7e21fb4673d5ab3ba003c96a9
#
_entry.id   7b9bcfb7e21fb4673d5ab3ba003c96a9
#
_cell.length_a   1.000
_cell.length_b   1.000
_cell.length_c   1.000
_cell.angle_alpha   90.00
_cell.angle_beta   90.00
_cell.angle_gamma   90.00
#
_symmetry.space_group_name_H-M   'P 1'
#
loop_
_entity.id
_entity.type
_entity.pdbx_description
1 polymer ?
#
loop_
_entity_poly.entity_id
_entity_poly.type
_entity_poly.pdbx_seq_one_letter_code
_entity_poly.pdbx_strand_id
1 'polypeptide(L)'
;MIDWHAIDTVLLDMDGTLLDLHYDNFFWTQHLPRRYAEIHGGDPERINDQLMSRIMAEKGSLNWYCLDYWSDQLKLDIIALKREVAHLIAPHPSTNEFLHALKASHCDVWLVTNAHRGSLDLKLEHTDLGEHISKIISSHELGIPKEDTEFWRKLQQHWHFDPTRSLLVDDTASVLDSAAAFGIRHLLTLRQPDSKQALRDSLT
;
A
#
# COMPACT_ATOMS: atom_id res chain seq x y z
N MET A 1 7.68 -6.17 23.21
CA MET A 1 8.90 -6.36 22.38
C MET A 1 8.68 -7.59 21.52
N ILE A 2 8.99 -7.53 20.22
CA ILE A 2 8.83 -8.68 19.30
C ILE A 2 9.91 -9.72 19.60
N ASP A 3 9.50 -10.97 19.75
CA ASP A 3 10.45 -12.11 19.78
C ASP A 3 10.69 -12.60 18.35
N TRP A 4 11.79 -12.17 17.76
CA TRP A 4 12.18 -12.51 16.38
C TRP A 4 12.42 -14.01 16.16
N HIS A 5 12.74 -14.79 17.20
CA HIS A 5 12.88 -16.25 17.08
C HIS A 5 11.53 -16.95 16.87
N ALA A 6 10.43 -16.30 17.21
CA ALA A 6 9.08 -16.81 16.99
C ALA A 6 8.50 -16.46 15.61
N ILE A 7 9.23 -15.72 14.74
CA ILE A 7 8.76 -15.24 13.44
C ILE A 7 9.57 -15.91 12.33
N ASP A 8 8.88 -16.58 11.41
CA ASP A 8 9.47 -17.17 10.21
C ASP A 8 9.17 -16.36 8.95
N THR A 9 8.02 -15.67 8.90
CA THR A 9 7.58 -14.88 7.75
C THR A 9 7.25 -13.45 8.15
N VAL A 10 7.77 -12.48 7.40
CA VAL A 10 7.46 -11.07 7.58
C VAL A 10 6.70 -10.57 6.34
N LEU A 11 5.45 -10.18 6.53
CA LEU A 11 4.57 -9.64 5.52
C LEU A 11 4.59 -8.11 5.63
N LEU A 12 5.02 -7.42 4.60
CA LEU A 12 5.19 -5.97 4.60
C LEU A 12 4.23 -5.34 3.61
N ASP A 13 3.45 -4.40 4.06
CA ASP A 13 2.77 -3.48 3.15
C ASP A 13 3.78 -2.50 2.54
N MET A 14 3.38 -1.83 1.48
CA MET A 14 4.22 -0.87 0.75
C MET A 14 3.90 0.58 1.11
N ASP A 15 2.68 1.03 0.84
CA ASP A 15 2.29 2.44 0.84
C ASP A 15 1.84 2.90 2.23
N GLY A 16 2.60 3.83 2.83
CA GLY A 16 2.39 4.21 4.23
C GLY A 16 3.13 3.31 5.22
N THR A 17 3.83 2.27 4.73
CA THR A 17 4.59 1.31 5.53
C THR A 17 6.07 1.34 5.17
N LEU A 18 6.47 0.89 4.01
CA LEU A 18 7.85 0.99 3.52
C LEU A 18 8.09 2.31 2.79
N LEU A 19 7.10 2.77 2.04
CA LEU A 19 7.12 4.03 1.31
C LEU A 19 6.24 5.08 2.00
N ASP A 20 6.70 6.32 1.95
CA ASP A 20 5.94 7.47 2.43
C ASP A 20 4.64 7.62 1.64
N LEU A 21 3.50 7.59 2.32
CA LEU A 21 2.18 7.74 1.71
C LEU A 21 1.96 9.13 1.09
N HIS A 22 2.88 10.08 1.35
CA HIS A 22 2.79 11.43 0.80
C HIS A 22 2.65 11.44 -0.72
N TYR A 23 3.38 10.58 -1.44
CA TYR A 23 3.28 10.46 -2.88
C TYR A 23 1.85 10.18 -3.35
N ASP A 24 1.19 9.17 -2.76
CA ASP A 24 -0.18 8.80 -3.15
C ASP A 24 -1.19 9.86 -2.71
N ASN A 25 -1.06 10.39 -1.49
CA ASN A 25 -1.93 11.45 -1.00
C ASN A 25 -1.83 12.71 -1.89
N PHE A 26 -0.62 13.14 -2.23
CA PHE A 26 -0.40 14.28 -3.12
C PHE A 26 -1.00 14.03 -4.51
N PHE A 27 -0.78 12.83 -5.07
CA PHE A 27 -1.32 12.48 -6.39
C PHE A 27 -2.84 12.59 -6.41
N TRP A 28 -3.54 11.89 -5.50
CA TRP A 28 -4.99 11.81 -5.53
C TRP A 28 -5.69 13.11 -5.12
N THR A 29 -5.11 13.90 -4.20
CA THR A 29 -5.78 15.08 -3.63
C THR A 29 -5.36 16.42 -4.26
N GLN A 30 -4.24 16.45 -4.98
CA GLN A 30 -3.72 17.68 -5.55
C GLN A 30 -3.39 17.57 -7.05
N HIS A 31 -2.58 16.56 -7.42
CA HIS A 31 -2.11 16.46 -8.80
C HIS A 31 -3.22 16.04 -9.76
N LEU A 32 -3.96 14.97 -9.47
CA LEU A 32 -5.05 14.47 -10.29
C LEU A 32 -6.16 15.52 -10.50
N PRO A 33 -6.70 16.21 -9.47
CA PRO A 33 -7.72 17.24 -9.67
C PRO A 33 -7.24 18.38 -10.56
N ARG A 34 -6.00 18.83 -10.38
CA ARG A 34 -5.39 19.86 -11.22
C ARG A 34 -5.29 19.42 -12.68
N ARG A 35 -4.74 18.21 -12.92
CA ARG A 35 -4.60 17.68 -14.30
C ARG A 35 -5.96 17.43 -14.95
N TYR A 36 -6.93 16.96 -14.17
CA TYR A 36 -8.30 16.79 -14.66
C TYR A 36 -8.90 18.12 -15.12
N ALA A 37 -8.74 19.18 -14.32
CA ALA A 37 -9.21 20.54 -14.65
C ALA A 37 -8.51 21.11 -15.90
N GLU A 38 -7.22 20.89 -16.04
CA GLU A 38 -6.45 21.33 -17.23
C GLU A 38 -6.93 20.64 -18.53
N ILE A 39 -7.34 19.38 -18.45
CA ILE A 39 -7.75 18.59 -19.62
C ILE A 39 -9.22 18.81 -19.96
N HIS A 40 -10.10 18.86 -18.95
CA HIS A 40 -11.56 18.90 -19.14
C HIS A 40 -12.16 20.28 -18.88
N GLY A 41 -11.39 21.20 -18.35
CA GLY A 41 -11.86 22.49 -17.86
C GLY A 41 -12.57 22.38 -16.51
N GLY A 42 -12.76 23.51 -15.85
CA GLY A 42 -13.46 23.62 -14.57
C GLY A 42 -12.57 24.15 -13.45
N ASP A 43 -13.18 24.34 -12.29
CA ASP A 43 -12.50 24.79 -11.08
C ASP A 43 -11.86 23.61 -10.35
N PRO A 44 -10.54 23.60 -10.13
CA PRO A 44 -9.84 22.49 -9.47
C PRO A 44 -10.36 22.13 -8.08
N GLU A 45 -10.83 23.11 -7.27
CA GLU A 45 -11.37 22.83 -5.93
C GLU A 45 -12.68 22.05 -6.00
N ARG A 46 -13.61 22.47 -6.88
CA ARG A 46 -14.87 21.75 -7.11
C ARG A 46 -14.65 20.37 -7.69
N ILE A 47 -13.67 20.23 -8.60
CA ILE A 47 -13.28 18.96 -9.19
C ILE A 47 -12.71 18.04 -8.10
N ASN A 48 -11.87 18.56 -7.21
CA ASN A 48 -11.34 17.77 -6.10
C ASN A 48 -12.46 17.18 -5.25
N ASP A 49 -13.44 17.98 -4.83
CA ASP A 49 -14.57 17.50 -4.03
C ASP A 49 -15.37 16.40 -4.74
N GLN A 50 -15.63 16.58 -6.04
CA GLN A 50 -16.34 15.60 -6.86
C GLN A 50 -15.54 14.30 -7.03
N LEU A 51 -14.24 14.39 -7.31
CA LEU A 51 -13.35 13.24 -7.45
C LEU A 51 -13.21 12.50 -6.12
N MET A 52 -12.99 13.23 -5.02
CA MET A 52 -12.87 12.61 -3.69
C MET A 52 -14.16 11.89 -3.30
N SER A 53 -15.33 12.46 -3.56
CA SER A 53 -16.60 11.79 -3.31
C SER A 53 -16.72 10.48 -4.09
N ARG A 54 -16.33 10.46 -5.36
CA ARG A 54 -16.34 9.23 -6.20
C ARG A 54 -15.32 8.20 -5.71
N ILE A 55 -14.11 8.66 -5.39
CA ILE A 55 -13.04 7.80 -4.90
C ILE A 55 -13.45 7.16 -3.57
N MET A 56 -13.95 7.96 -2.63
CA MET A 56 -14.39 7.48 -1.32
C MET A 56 -15.56 6.49 -1.38
N ALA A 57 -16.39 6.55 -2.42
CA ALA A 57 -17.47 5.57 -2.63
C ALA A 57 -16.96 4.16 -2.92
N GLU A 58 -15.73 4.03 -3.46
CA GLU A 58 -15.09 2.72 -3.72
C GLU A 58 -14.24 2.21 -2.54
N LYS A 59 -14.14 2.97 -1.44
CA LYS A 59 -13.32 2.59 -0.29
C LYS A 59 -13.68 1.20 0.24
N GLY A 60 -12.67 0.36 0.41
CA GLY A 60 -12.82 -1.03 0.85
C GLY A 60 -13.07 -2.03 -0.28
N SER A 61 -13.23 -1.57 -1.51
CA SER A 61 -13.26 -2.43 -2.70
C SER A 61 -11.89 -2.48 -3.38
N LEU A 62 -11.67 -3.49 -4.25
CA LEU A 62 -10.46 -3.56 -5.05
C LEU A 62 -10.36 -2.42 -6.07
N ASN A 63 -11.51 -1.86 -6.51
CA ASN A 63 -11.57 -0.71 -7.42
C ASN A 63 -10.89 0.53 -6.84
N TRP A 64 -10.95 0.72 -5.51
CA TRP A 64 -10.25 1.82 -4.82
C TRP A 64 -8.78 1.90 -5.21
N TYR A 65 -8.13 0.75 -5.37
CA TYR A 65 -6.71 0.62 -5.68
C TYR A 65 -6.41 0.46 -7.18
N CYS A 66 -7.44 0.22 -8.01
CA CYS A 66 -7.30 -0.18 -9.40
C CYS A 66 -7.07 1.01 -10.34
N LEU A 67 -5.84 1.18 -10.86
CA LEU A 67 -5.53 2.28 -11.78
C LEU A 67 -6.26 2.16 -13.12
N ASP A 68 -6.49 0.93 -13.61
CA ASP A 68 -7.23 0.71 -14.86
C ASP A 68 -8.70 1.12 -14.72
N TYR A 69 -9.32 0.76 -13.58
CA TYR A 69 -10.66 1.21 -13.25
C TYR A 69 -10.76 2.74 -13.25
N TRP A 70 -9.84 3.42 -12.56
CA TRP A 70 -9.85 4.89 -12.50
C TRP A 70 -9.51 5.52 -13.86
N SER A 71 -8.64 4.91 -14.65
CA SER A 71 -8.36 5.38 -16.01
C SER A 71 -9.61 5.32 -16.89
N ASP A 72 -10.36 4.23 -16.80
CA ASP A 72 -11.63 4.12 -17.52
C ASP A 72 -12.69 5.09 -16.99
N GLN A 73 -12.86 5.21 -15.69
CA GLN A 73 -13.84 6.10 -15.06
C GLN A 73 -13.60 7.58 -15.35
N LEU A 74 -12.34 8.00 -15.40
CA LEU A 74 -11.96 9.41 -15.56
C LEU A 74 -11.56 9.76 -16.99
N LYS A 75 -11.42 8.75 -17.86
CA LYS A 75 -10.93 8.91 -19.24
C LYS A 75 -9.57 9.60 -19.31
N LEU A 76 -8.69 9.20 -18.38
CA LEU A 76 -7.31 9.67 -18.24
C LEU A 76 -6.36 8.48 -18.12
N ASP A 77 -5.13 8.63 -18.58
CA ASP A 77 -4.07 7.69 -18.29
C ASP A 77 -3.52 7.96 -16.88
N ILE A 78 -4.07 7.28 -15.88
CA ILE A 78 -3.73 7.50 -14.47
C ILE A 78 -2.26 7.14 -14.21
N ILE A 79 -1.72 6.10 -14.85
CA ILE A 79 -0.30 5.73 -14.65
C ILE A 79 0.64 6.78 -15.25
N ALA A 80 0.31 7.36 -16.40
CA ALA A 80 1.09 8.45 -16.98
C ALA A 80 1.07 9.68 -16.05
N LEU A 81 -0.09 10.04 -15.49
CA LEU A 81 -0.19 11.14 -14.52
C LEU A 81 0.58 10.86 -13.21
N LYS A 82 0.58 9.61 -12.72
CA LYS A 82 1.37 9.21 -11.55
C LYS A 82 2.87 9.35 -11.81
N ARG A 83 3.34 9.07 -13.04
CA ARG A 83 4.75 9.27 -13.44
C ARG A 83 5.18 10.73 -13.41
N GLU A 84 4.29 11.70 -13.67
CA GLU A 84 4.61 13.13 -13.61
C GLU A 84 5.12 13.57 -12.21
N VAL A 85 4.71 12.88 -11.16
CA VAL A 85 5.06 13.18 -9.77
C VAL A 85 5.88 12.06 -9.10
N ALA A 86 6.45 11.14 -9.89
CA ALA A 86 7.23 10.00 -9.38
C ALA A 86 8.45 10.42 -8.53
N HIS A 87 8.94 11.65 -8.71
CA HIS A 87 10.00 12.22 -7.87
C HIS A 87 9.64 12.37 -6.38
N LEU A 88 8.36 12.21 -6.03
CA LEU A 88 7.88 12.19 -4.63
C LEU A 88 7.90 10.79 -4.01
N ILE A 89 8.15 9.74 -4.80
CA ILE A 89 8.28 8.38 -4.27
C ILE A 89 9.53 8.33 -3.39
N ALA A 90 9.35 8.03 -2.12
CA ALA A 90 10.45 7.96 -1.16
C ALA A 90 10.20 6.87 -0.11
N PRO A 91 11.20 6.07 0.26
CA PRO A 91 11.14 5.21 1.43
C PRO A 91 11.03 6.03 2.71
N HIS A 92 10.39 5.47 3.75
CA HIS A 92 10.52 6.02 5.11
C HIS A 92 11.98 5.97 5.58
N PRO A 93 12.40 6.88 6.48
CA PRO A 93 13.81 6.99 6.87
C PRO A 93 14.46 5.70 7.38
N SER A 94 13.67 4.83 8.03
CA SER A 94 14.18 3.56 8.59
C SER A 94 14.00 2.36 7.67
N THR A 95 13.39 2.50 6.51
CA THR A 95 13.01 1.37 5.63
C THR A 95 14.24 0.56 5.21
N ASN A 96 15.27 1.22 4.69
CA ASN A 96 16.44 0.52 4.17
C ASN A 96 17.20 -0.22 5.28
N GLU A 97 17.38 0.41 6.45
CA GLU A 97 18.01 -0.21 7.61
C GLU A 97 17.21 -1.44 8.07
N PHE A 98 15.89 -1.33 8.14
CA PHE A 98 14.99 -2.41 8.51
C PHE A 98 15.05 -3.58 7.52
N LEU A 99 14.99 -3.30 6.22
CA LEU A 99 15.07 -4.33 5.18
C LEU A 99 16.43 -5.03 5.15
N HIS A 100 17.53 -4.29 5.37
CA HIS A 100 18.86 -4.90 5.51
C HIS A 100 18.93 -5.84 6.73
N ALA A 101 18.36 -5.43 7.86
CA ALA A 101 18.30 -6.27 9.05
C ALA A 101 17.48 -7.54 8.81
N LEU A 102 16.34 -7.44 8.13
CA LEU A 102 15.51 -8.59 7.76
C LEU A 102 16.23 -9.53 6.79
N LYS A 103 16.92 -9.00 5.78
CA LYS A 103 17.72 -9.79 4.84
C LYS A 103 18.85 -10.59 5.51
N ALA A 104 19.40 -10.06 6.61
CA ALA A 104 20.42 -10.74 7.42
C ALA A 104 19.80 -11.74 8.42
N SER A 105 18.49 -11.78 8.58
CA SER A 105 17.78 -12.68 9.48
C SER A 105 17.43 -14.01 8.79
N HIS A 106 16.78 -14.91 9.54
CA HIS A 106 16.25 -16.16 9.01
C HIS A 106 14.83 -16.01 8.41
N CYS A 107 14.22 -14.83 8.50
CA CYS A 107 12.83 -14.63 8.09
C CYS A 107 12.69 -14.60 6.57
N ASP A 108 11.62 -15.20 6.05
CA ASP A 108 11.18 -15.00 4.67
C ASP A 108 10.40 -13.67 4.57
N VAL A 109 10.82 -12.77 3.71
CA VAL A 109 10.30 -11.40 3.64
C VAL A 109 9.47 -11.19 2.38
N TRP A 110 8.18 -10.90 2.53
CA TRP A 110 7.24 -10.70 1.44
C TRP A 110 6.68 -9.28 1.44
N LEU A 111 6.57 -8.69 0.27
CA LEU A 111 5.77 -7.48 0.04
C LEU A 111 4.35 -7.91 -0.32
N VAL A 112 3.37 -7.45 0.44
CA VAL A 112 1.95 -7.78 0.26
C VAL A 112 1.16 -6.47 0.24
N THR A 113 0.78 -6.01 -0.94
CA THR A 113 0.21 -4.68 -1.14
C THR A 113 -1.16 -4.72 -1.84
N ASN A 114 -2.00 -3.72 -1.55
CA ASN A 114 -3.21 -3.46 -2.33
C ASN A 114 -2.94 -2.67 -3.63
N ALA A 115 -1.73 -2.17 -3.83
CA ALA A 115 -1.39 -1.40 -5.02
C ALA A 115 -1.62 -2.18 -6.31
N HIS A 116 -2.26 -1.53 -7.29
CA HIS A 116 -2.37 -2.05 -8.65
C HIS A 116 -0.98 -2.25 -9.27
N ARG A 117 -0.83 -3.25 -10.15
CA ARG A 117 0.45 -3.62 -10.75
C ARG A 117 1.20 -2.43 -11.35
N GLY A 118 0.52 -1.54 -12.08
CA GLY A 118 1.14 -0.36 -12.66
C GLY A 118 1.73 0.61 -11.62
N SER A 119 1.07 0.77 -10.45
CA SER A 119 1.61 1.58 -9.35
C SER A 119 2.78 0.90 -8.65
N LEU A 120 2.67 -0.41 -8.44
CA LEU A 120 3.71 -1.23 -7.85
C LEU A 120 5.00 -1.18 -8.69
N ASP A 121 4.90 -1.42 -9.99
CA ASP A 121 6.04 -1.40 -10.90
C ASP A 121 6.71 -0.02 -10.93
N LEU A 122 5.92 1.07 -11.00
CA LEU A 122 6.44 2.43 -10.94
C LEU A 122 7.24 2.69 -9.65
N LYS A 123 6.77 2.22 -8.51
CA LYS A 123 7.45 2.39 -7.21
C LYS A 123 8.72 1.56 -7.12
N LEU A 124 8.71 0.34 -7.64
CA LEU A 124 9.90 -0.51 -7.71
C LEU A 124 10.96 0.04 -8.69
N GLU A 125 10.56 0.73 -9.77
CA GLU A 125 11.48 1.43 -10.68
C GLU A 125 12.23 2.59 -10.00
N HIS A 126 11.67 3.16 -8.93
CA HIS A 126 12.22 4.35 -8.24
C HIS A 126 12.83 4.02 -6.87
N THR A 127 12.86 2.75 -6.47
CA THR A 127 13.35 2.31 -5.15
C THR A 127 14.05 0.96 -5.24
N ASP A 128 14.89 0.65 -4.26
CA ASP A 128 15.62 -0.61 -4.18
C ASP A 128 14.82 -1.69 -3.39
N LEU A 129 13.52 -1.48 -3.15
CA LEU A 129 12.72 -2.39 -2.31
C LEU A 129 12.76 -3.84 -2.79
N GLY A 130 12.72 -4.05 -4.11
CA GLY A 130 12.71 -5.39 -4.70
C GLY A 130 13.95 -6.23 -4.40
N GLU A 131 15.09 -5.62 -4.05
CA GLU A 131 16.34 -6.33 -3.77
C GLU A 131 16.35 -7.07 -2.41
N HIS A 132 15.42 -6.73 -1.52
CA HIS A 132 15.35 -7.21 -0.16
C HIS A 132 14.18 -8.17 0.10
N ILE A 133 13.36 -8.41 -0.92
CA ILE A 133 12.05 -9.07 -0.80
C ILE A 133 12.07 -10.35 -1.63
N SER A 134 11.68 -11.46 -1.01
CA SER A 134 11.66 -12.78 -1.67
C SER A 134 10.41 -12.98 -2.53
N LYS A 135 9.28 -12.36 -2.16
CA LYS A 135 8.01 -12.41 -2.91
C LYS A 135 7.33 -11.05 -2.91
N ILE A 136 6.80 -10.66 -4.06
CA ILE A 136 6.04 -9.43 -4.24
C ILE A 136 4.64 -9.81 -4.74
N ILE A 137 3.62 -9.50 -3.95
CA ILE A 137 2.25 -9.95 -4.16
C ILE A 137 1.32 -8.74 -4.12
N SER A 138 0.61 -8.50 -5.21
CA SER A 138 -0.49 -7.53 -5.26
C SER A 138 -1.82 -8.23 -4.97
N SER A 139 -2.69 -7.60 -4.21
CA SER A 139 -4.05 -8.10 -3.95
C SER A 139 -4.86 -8.28 -5.24
N HIS A 140 -4.52 -7.55 -6.29
CA HIS A 140 -5.11 -7.72 -7.61
C HIS A 140 -4.87 -9.10 -8.23
N GLU A 141 -3.77 -9.78 -7.87
CA GLU A 141 -3.49 -11.15 -8.33
C GLU A 141 -4.47 -12.17 -7.74
N LEU A 142 -4.98 -11.89 -6.53
CA LEU A 142 -5.96 -12.73 -5.85
C LEU A 142 -7.42 -12.25 -6.06
N GLY A 143 -7.60 -11.04 -6.61
CA GLY A 143 -8.90 -10.44 -6.90
C GLY A 143 -9.68 -9.98 -5.67
N ILE A 144 -9.01 -9.82 -4.51
CA ILE A 144 -9.62 -9.48 -3.22
C ILE A 144 -8.69 -8.51 -2.47
N PRO A 145 -9.19 -7.40 -1.88
CA PRO A 145 -8.36 -6.49 -1.10
C PRO A 145 -7.97 -7.09 0.26
N LYS A 146 -6.86 -6.64 0.84
CA LYS A 146 -6.32 -7.14 2.13
C LYS A 146 -7.27 -6.93 3.32
N GLU A 147 -8.21 -6.02 3.22
CA GLU A 147 -9.25 -5.77 4.22
C GLU A 147 -10.23 -6.95 4.37
N ASP A 148 -10.31 -7.82 3.37
CA ASP A 148 -11.15 -9.03 3.43
C ASP A 148 -10.32 -10.21 3.96
N THR A 149 -10.85 -10.90 4.96
CA THR A 149 -10.20 -12.10 5.54
C THR A 149 -9.97 -13.22 4.51
N GLU A 150 -10.77 -13.26 3.43
CA GLU A 150 -10.60 -14.23 2.35
C GLU A 150 -9.29 -13.99 1.56
N PHE A 151 -8.79 -12.76 1.52
CA PHE A 151 -7.48 -12.46 0.95
C PHE A 151 -6.38 -13.30 1.61
N TRP A 152 -6.34 -13.32 2.95
CA TRP A 152 -5.33 -14.04 3.73
C TRP A 152 -5.44 -15.56 3.56
N ARG A 153 -6.67 -16.10 3.42
CA ARG A 153 -6.87 -17.53 3.12
C ARG A 153 -6.31 -17.88 1.75
N LYS A 154 -6.60 -17.09 0.71
CA LYS A 154 -6.06 -17.29 -0.63
C LYS A 154 -4.55 -17.12 -0.65
N LEU A 155 -4.01 -16.11 0.03
CA LEU A 155 -2.59 -15.88 0.15
C LEU A 155 -1.90 -17.15 0.71
N GLN A 156 -2.41 -17.70 1.82
CA GLN A 156 -1.87 -18.91 2.43
C GLN A 156 -2.00 -20.16 1.55
N GLN A 157 -3.07 -20.26 0.77
CA GLN A 157 -3.26 -21.38 -0.17
C GLN A 157 -2.26 -21.37 -1.31
N HIS A 158 -1.87 -20.19 -1.82
CA HIS A 158 -0.92 -20.05 -2.92
C HIS A 158 0.53 -20.07 -2.46
N TRP A 159 0.81 -19.44 -1.31
CA TRP A 159 2.15 -19.30 -0.75
C TRP A 159 2.09 -19.69 0.73
N HIS A 160 2.44 -20.95 1.03
CA HIS A 160 2.34 -21.48 2.37
C HIS A 160 3.18 -20.70 3.39
N PHE A 161 2.54 -20.23 4.45
CA PHE A 161 3.16 -19.61 5.62
C PHE A 161 2.36 -19.99 6.88
N ASP A 162 2.99 -19.93 8.04
CA ASP A 162 2.33 -20.15 9.33
C ASP A 162 1.87 -18.80 9.91
N PRO A 163 0.55 -18.51 9.98
CA PRO A 163 0.05 -17.26 10.53
C PRO A 163 0.49 -17.01 11.98
N THR A 164 0.65 -18.09 12.76
CA THR A 164 1.05 -17.98 14.18
C THR A 164 2.53 -17.62 14.35
N ARG A 165 3.32 -17.78 13.30
CA ARG A 165 4.75 -17.43 13.23
C ARG A 165 5.01 -16.32 12.19
N SER A 166 4.00 -15.53 11.90
CA SER A 166 4.09 -14.43 10.94
C SER A 166 3.92 -13.08 11.61
N LEU A 167 4.66 -12.09 11.12
CA LEU A 167 4.52 -10.67 11.42
C LEU A 167 3.94 -9.96 10.20
N LEU A 168 2.85 -9.22 10.37
CA LEU A 168 2.37 -8.23 9.39
C LEU A 168 2.72 -6.83 9.89
N VAL A 169 3.27 -6.01 8.99
CA VAL A 169 3.45 -4.57 9.18
C VAL A 169 2.62 -3.85 8.14
N ASP A 170 1.63 -3.07 8.58
CA ASP A 170 0.68 -2.37 7.71
C ASP A 170 0.18 -1.10 8.40
N ASP A 171 -0.05 -0.02 7.65
CA ASP A 171 -0.52 1.27 8.23
C ASP A 171 -2.03 1.36 8.35
N THR A 172 -2.77 0.41 7.77
CA THR A 172 -4.23 0.42 7.65
C THR A 172 -4.89 -0.48 8.68
N ALA A 173 -5.67 0.12 9.60
CA ALA A 173 -6.31 -0.60 10.70
C ALA A 173 -7.22 -1.75 10.22
N SER A 174 -8.05 -1.53 9.19
CA SER A 174 -8.94 -2.57 8.65
C SER A 174 -8.19 -3.76 8.04
N VAL A 175 -6.99 -3.55 7.52
CA VAL A 175 -6.10 -4.64 7.06
C VAL A 175 -5.56 -5.42 8.25
N LEU A 176 -5.11 -4.75 9.30
CA LEU A 176 -4.64 -5.41 10.52
C LEU A 176 -5.76 -6.21 11.20
N ASP A 177 -6.99 -5.66 11.24
CA ASP A 177 -8.16 -6.35 11.79
C ASP A 177 -8.50 -7.62 11.01
N SER A 178 -8.49 -7.57 9.67
CA SER A 178 -8.74 -8.73 8.81
C SER A 178 -7.67 -9.80 8.98
N ALA A 179 -6.39 -9.39 9.07
CA ALA A 179 -5.26 -10.27 9.31
C ALA A 179 -5.34 -10.94 10.70
N ALA A 180 -5.70 -10.18 11.74
CA ALA A 180 -5.93 -10.70 13.09
C ALA A 180 -7.06 -11.73 13.10
N ALA A 181 -8.18 -11.43 12.44
CA ALA A 181 -9.33 -12.36 12.31
C ALA A 181 -8.97 -13.64 11.56
N PHE A 182 -8.02 -13.57 10.63
CA PHE A 182 -7.48 -14.75 9.94
C PHE A 182 -6.55 -15.57 10.84
N GLY A 183 -5.86 -14.94 11.80
CA GLY A 183 -4.96 -15.61 12.74
C GLY A 183 -3.48 -15.22 12.63
N ILE A 184 -3.14 -14.16 11.90
CA ILE A 184 -1.77 -13.61 11.92
C ILE A 184 -1.50 -13.07 13.32
N ARG A 185 -0.47 -13.62 13.98
CA ARG A 185 -0.26 -13.42 15.41
C ARG A 185 0.39 -12.09 15.76
N HIS A 186 1.35 -11.66 14.94
CA HIS A 186 2.12 -10.46 15.23
C HIS A 186 1.73 -9.36 14.24
N LEU A 187 1.27 -8.24 14.77
CA LEU A 187 0.80 -7.10 13.98
C LEU A 187 1.52 -5.84 14.44
N LEU A 188 2.02 -5.07 13.52
CA LEU A 188 2.61 -3.76 13.75
C LEU A 188 2.03 -2.73 12.80
N THR A 189 2.05 -1.49 13.23
CA THR A 189 1.66 -0.35 12.41
C THR A 189 2.63 0.80 12.54
N LEU A 190 2.55 1.73 11.60
CA LEU A 190 3.28 2.97 11.62
C LEU A 190 2.39 4.11 12.17
N ARG A 191 2.99 4.93 13.03
CA ARG A 191 2.31 6.12 13.58
C ARG A 191 2.30 7.31 12.62
N GLN A 192 3.15 7.31 11.60
CA GLN A 192 3.24 8.38 10.62
C GLN A 192 3.41 7.82 9.20
N PRO A 193 2.33 7.29 8.59
CA PRO A 193 2.37 6.77 7.22
C PRO A 193 2.69 7.84 6.17
N ASP A 194 2.26 9.08 6.39
CA ASP A 194 2.55 10.25 5.54
C ASP A 194 3.41 11.23 6.35
N SER A 195 4.62 11.49 5.90
CA SER A 195 5.59 12.37 6.57
C SER A 195 5.13 13.83 6.67
N LYS A 196 4.14 14.25 5.89
CA LYS A 196 3.56 15.60 5.91
C LYS A 196 2.36 15.73 6.83
N GLN A 197 1.91 14.63 7.43
CA GLN A 197 0.80 14.64 8.38
C GLN A 197 1.31 14.45 9.82
N ALA A 198 0.47 14.82 10.78
CA ALA A 198 0.79 14.64 12.20
C ALA A 198 0.87 13.13 12.55
N LEU A 199 1.63 12.83 13.62
CA LEU A 199 1.65 11.49 14.20
C LEU A 199 0.23 11.08 14.62
N ARG A 200 -0.15 9.85 14.31
CA ARG A 200 -1.39 9.26 14.83
C ARG A 200 -1.22 8.97 16.33
N ASP A 201 -2.20 9.37 17.15
CA ASP A 201 -2.15 9.15 18.61
C ASP A 201 -2.44 7.69 18.97
N SER A 202 -3.24 7.00 18.18
CA SER A 202 -3.55 5.57 18.29
C SER A 202 -3.93 5.00 16.92
N LEU A 203 -4.03 3.68 16.84
CA LEU A 203 -4.69 2.96 15.75
C LEU A 203 -6.21 3.16 15.87
N THR A 204 -6.75 4.21 15.32
CA THR A 204 -8.20 4.40 15.18
C THR A 204 -8.56 4.55 13.73
#